data_891762e9b0da05b6bbea2660b0853895
#
_entry.id   891762e9b0da05b6bbea2660b0853895
#
_cell.length_a   1.000
_cell.length_b   1.000
_cell.length_c   1.000
_cell.angle_alpha   90.00
_cell.angle_beta   90.00
_cell.angle_gamma   90.00
#
_symmetry.space_group_name_H-M   'P 1'
#
loop_
_entity.id
_entity.type
_entity.pdbx_description
1 polymer ?
#
loop_
_entity_poly.entity_id
_entity_poly.type
_entity_poly.pdbx_seq_one_letter_code
_entity_poly.pdbx_strand_id
1 'polypeptide(L)'
;RPHESGDFTDGEQGGMAMDDLIDAGDRISLILGNPGAGKTTVLIRLIRQYADLWHNGDRSILPLRINLNAVTEGQTMDDALRTAFNAGFGITTTEDRKRMVFAHAEQLLAEGRIALFIDGLNELKVSRPELFIASLGSFIAKYDKCRFHITGRIHEFAACREAFRRIEGCGVYHLCEISLDQILLYLRQLGLPEERIDEFRLQILRAGIEELLGTPLNFMMIAALLLGSTEYKIPAVGNRGELLEMFMRSSLSVRSR
;
A
#
# COMPACT_ATOMS: atom_id res chain seq x y z
N ARG A 1 31.42 -3.06 -19.78
CA ARG A 1 31.70 -1.91 -18.87
C ARG A 1 30.75 -2.09 -17.71
N PRO A 2 31.15 -2.07 -16.44
CA PRO A 2 30.25 -2.19 -15.31
C PRO A 2 29.40 -0.92 -15.22
N HIS A 3 28.08 -1.08 -15.12
CA HIS A 3 27.18 0.01 -14.83
C HIS A 3 27.46 0.50 -13.40
N GLU A 4 27.79 1.77 -13.30
CA GLU A 4 27.97 2.50 -12.06
C GLU A 4 26.71 2.41 -11.21
N SER A 5 26.91 2.18 -9.91
CA SER A 5 25.89 2.16 -8.89
C SER A 5 25.04 3.42 -8.96
N GLY A 6 23.82 3.30 -9.48
CA GLY A 6 22.90 4.41 -9.61
C GLY A 6 22.61 5.04 -8.25
N ASP A 7 22.98 6.28 -8.09
CA ASP A 7 22.33 7.15 -7.10
C ASP A 7 20.83 7.08 -7.34
N PHE A 8 20.06 6.93 -6.23
CA PHE A 8 18.62 7.14 -6.26
C PHE A 8 18.40 8.64 -6.52
N THR A 9 18.63 9.07 -7.76
CA THR A 9 18.24 10.40 -8.20
C THR A 9 16.73 10.44 -8.20
N ASP A 10 16.17 11.51 -7.63
CA ASP A 10 14.78 11.90 -7.86
C ASP A 10 14.60 12.04 -9.38
N GLY A 11 14.31 10.92 -10.02
CA GLY A 11 14.08 10.85 -11.47
C GLY A 11 12.85 11.68 -11.79
N GLU A 12 12.99 12.50 -12.82
CA GLU A 12 11.94 13.35 -13.35
C GLU A 12 10.61 12.61 -13.49
N GLN A 13 9.58 13.25 -12.97
CA GLN A 13 8.23 12.81 -12.74
C GLN A 13 7.48 12.47 -14.04
N GLY A 14 7.69 11.30 -14.55
CA GLY A 14 6.70 10.63 -15.38
C GLY A 14 5.79 9.80 -14.45
N GLY A 15 4.57 10.27 -14.17
CA GLY A 15 3.63 9.48 -13.38
C GLY A 15 3.36 8.15 -14.07
N MET A 16 3.74 7.04 -13.43
CA MET A 16 3.42 5.69 -13.89
C MET A 16 2.01 5.34 -13.41
N ALA A 17 1.19 4.75 -14.28
CA ALA A 17 -0.07 4.19 -13.84
C ALA A 17 0.22 2.97 -12.92
N MET A 18 -0.60 2.80 -11.91
CA MET A 18 -0.42 1.72 -10.94
C MET A 18 -0.47 0.33 -11.60
N ASP A 19 -1.23 0.20 -12.68
CA ASP A 19 -1.38 -1.06 -13.40
C ASP A 19 -0.08 -1.46 -14.14
N ASP A 20 0.77 -0.47 -14.46
CA ASP A 20 2.06 -0.67 -15.13
C ASP A 20 3.16 -1.11 -14.15
N LEU A 21 2.89 -1.08 -12.84
CA LEU A 21 3.90 -1.45 -11.82
C LEU A 21 4.34 -2.92 -11.92
N ILE A 22 3.43 -3.81 -12.35
CA ILE A 22 3.77 -5.23 -12.59
C ILE A 22 4.68 -5.37 -13.82
N ASP A 23 4.43 -4.55 -14.84
CA ASP A 23 5.16 -4.56 -16.12
C ASP A 23 6.50 -3.82 -16.03
N ALA A 24 6.72 -3.02 -14.98
CA ALA A 24 7.98 -2.34 -14.74
C ALA A 24 9.17 -3.30 -14.61
N GLY A 25 8.90 -4.58 -14.33
CA GLY A 25 9.92 -5.63 -14.32
C GLY A 25 10.79 -5.67 -13.08
N ASP A 26 10.62 -4.76 -12.15
CA ASP A 26 11.38 -4.73 -10.91
C ASP A 26 11.08 -5.97 -10.05
N ARG A 27 12.14 -6.61 -9.58
CA ARG A 27 12.03 -7.72 -8.65
C ARG A 27 11.55 -7.27 -7.27
N ILE A 28 11.95 -6.07 -6.87
CA ILE A 28 11.55 -5.45 -5.61
C ILE A 28 10.96 -4.07 -5.92
N SER A 29 9.72 -3.85 -5.53
CA SER A 29 9.05 -2.56 -5.63
C SER A 29 8.83 -1.99 -4.24
N LEU A 30 9.50 -0.89 -3.92
CA LEU A 30 9.28 -0.13 -2.69
C LEU A 30 8.25 0.96 -2.96
N ILE A 31 7.06 0.82 -2.40
CA ILE A 31 5.93 1.74 -2.58
C ILE A 31 5.84 2.65 -1.36
N LEU A 32 6.27 3.88 -1.52
CA LEU A 32 6.37 4.86 -0.45
C LEU A 32 5.26 5.91 -0.56
N GLY A 33 4.81 6.40 0.58
CA GLY A 33 3.79 7.45 0.59
C GLY A 33 3.42 7.93 1.98
N ASN A 34 2.82 9.10 2.05
CA ASN A 34 2.34 9.72 3.28
C ASN A 34 1.21 8.91 3.95
N PRO A 35 0.89 9.14 5.23
CA PRO A 35 -0.28 8.57 5.86
C PRO A 35 -1.57 8.93 5.09
N GLY A 36 -2.35 7.90 4.71
CA GLY A 36 -3.58 8.12 3.94
C GLY A 36 -3.39 8.15 2.42
N ALA A 37 -2.17 8.05 1.89
CA ALA A 37 -1.87 8.04 0.46
C ALA A 37 -2.37 6.80 -0.30
N GLY A 38 -2.92 5.80 0.40
CA GLY A 38 -3.48 4.61 -0.27
C GLY A 38 -2.52 3.44 -0.47
N LYS A 39 -1.37 3.39 0.23
CA LYS A 39 -0.37 2.31 0.10
C LYS A 39 -0.97 0.91 0.16
N THR A 40 -1.75 0.62 1.20
CA THR A 40 -2.44 -0.67 1.35
C THR A 40 -3.44 -0.93 0.21
N THR A 41 -4.11 0.11 -0.29
CA THR A 41 -5.04 0.01 -1.42
C THR A 41 -4.32 -0.38 -2.70
N VAL A 42 -3.18 0.23 -2.99
CA VAL A 42 -2.30 -0.13 -4.11
C VAL A 42 -1.86 -1.58 -3.99
N LEU A 43 -1.40 -1.98 -2.80
CA LEU A 43 -0.95 -3.35 -2.55
C LEU A 43 -2.07 -4.37 -2.79
N ILE A 44 -3.28 -4.09 -2.30
CA ILE A 44 -4.46 -4.96 -2.51
C ILE A 44 -4.82 -5.06 -4.00
N ARG A 45 -4.72 -3.96 -4.74
CA ARG A 45 -4.99 -3.98 -6.18
C ARG A 45 -3.96 -4.82 -6.94
N LEU A 46 -2.68 -4.70 -6.62
CA LEU A 46 -1.63 -5.55 -7.18
C LEU A 46 -1.88 -7.03 -6.86
N ILE A 47 -2.23 -7.35 -5.60
CA ILE A 47 -2.60 -8.72 -5.20
C ILE A 47 -3.74 -9.26 -6.06
N ARG A 48 -4.77 -8.45 -6.34
CA ARG A 48 -5.89 -8.85 -7.19
C ARG A 48 -5.44 -9.14 -8.62
N GLN A 49 -4.59 -8.30 -9.21
CA GLN A 49 -4.06 -8.52 -10.56
C GLN A 49 -3.30 -9.86 -10.64
N TYR A 50 -2.44 -10.18 -9.65
CA TYR A 50 -1.77 -11.48 -9.60
C TYR A 50 -2.75 -12.65 -9.38
N ALA A 51 -3.79 -12.46 -8.57
CA ALA A 51 -4.81 -13.45 -8.33
C ALA A 51 -5.67 -13.70 -9.59
N ASP A 52 -5.96 -12.65 -10.35
CA ASP A 52 -6.69 -12.75 -11.63
C ASP A 52 -5.86 -13.50 -12.68
N LEU A 53 -4.57 -13.22 -12.79
CA LEU A 53 -3.66 -13.99 -13.63
C LEU A 53 -3.66 -15.48 -13.24
N TRP A 54 -3.55 -15.76 -11.95
CA TRP A 54 -3.62 -17.14 -11.43
C TRP A 54 -4.94 -17.83 -11.75
N HIS A 55 -6.05 -17.14 -11.60
CA HIS A 55 -7.40 -17.67 -11.87
C HIS A 55 -7.62 -17.91 -13.36
N ASN A 56 -7.09 -17.06 -14.24
CA ASN A 56 -7.20 -17.15 -15.69
C ASN A 56 -6.26 -18.19 -16.31
N GLY A 57 -5.55 -18.96 -15.51
CA GLY A 57 -4.75 -20.12 -15.96
C GLY A 57 -3.24 -19.88 -15.93
N ASP A 58 -2.77 -18.65 -15.76
CA ASP A 58 -1.36 -18.39 -15.46
C ASP A 58 -1.07 -18.67 -13.98
N ARG A 59 -0.79 -19.92 -13.67
CA ARG A 59 -0.45 -20.39 -12.32
C ARG A 59 1.04 -20.29 -12.01
N SER A 60 1.74 -19.36 -12.63
CA SER A 60 3.18 -19.21 -12.45
C SER A 60 3.53 -18.60 -11.10
N ILE A 61 2.78 -17.59 -10.63
CA ILE A 61 3.10 -16.82 -9.41
C ILE A 61 1.87 -16.70 -8.50
N LEU A 62 2.02 -17.15 -7.25
CA LEU A 62 1.00 -17.04 -6.21
C LEU A 62 1.22 -15.75 -5.39
N PRO A 63 0.24 -14.85 -5.27
CA PRO A 63 0.36 -13.69 -4.39
C PRO A 63 0.18 -14.07 -2.92
N LEU A 64 1.07 -13.59 -2.05
CA LEU A 64 0.99 -13.76 -0.61
C LEU A 64 1.18 -12.43 0.10
N ARG A 65 0.18 -12.00 0.90
CA ARG A 65 0.24 -10.80 1.71
C ARG A 65 0.79 -11.09 3.10
N ILE A 66 1.74 -10.27 3.54
CA ILE A 66 2.28 -10.25 4.90
C ILE A 66 2.00 -8.86 5.49
N ASN A 67 1.28 -8.83 6.62
CA ASN A 67 0.98 -7.59 7.35
C ASN A 67 1.96 -7.45 8.51
N LEU A 68 2.83 -6.46 8.44
CA LEU A 68 3.87 -6.23 9.45
C LEU A 68 3.34 -5.68 10.78
N ASN A 69 2.11 -5.15 10.80
CA ASN A 69 1.46 -4.76 12.05
C ASN A 69 1.23 -5.96 13.02
N ALA A 70 1.20 -7.18 12.48
CA ALA A 70 1.02 -8.41 13.24
C ALA A 70 2.34 -8.99 13.78
N VAL A 71 3.49 -8.42 13.41
CA VAL A 71 4.82 -8.86 13.87
C VAL A 71 5.04 -8.43 15.29
N THR A 72 5.49 -9.37 16.13
CA THR A 72 5.80 -9.16 17.55
C THR A 72 7.29 -9.21 17.83
N GLU A 73 7.69 -8.82 19.03
CA GLU A 73 9.09 -8.75 19.45
C GLU A 73 9.81 -10.09 19.26
N GLY A 74 11.02 -10.03 18.71
CA GLY A 74 11.87 -11.21 18.47
C GLY A 74 11.52 -12.06 17.25
N GLN A 75 10.42 -11.74 16.54
CA GLN A 75 10.09 -12.43 15.30
C GLN A 75 10.98 -11.99 14.13
N THR A 76 11.24 -12.93 13.23
CA THR A 76 11.96 -12.76 11.97
C THR A 76 10.98 -12.68 10.79
N MET A 77 11.51 -12.42 9.60
CA MET A 77 10.71 -12.46 8.37
C MET A 77 10.16 -13.86 8.08
N ASP A 78 10.90 -14.92 8.42
CA ASP A 78 10.42 -16.31 8.30
C ASP A 78 9.23 -16.59 9.22
N ASP A 79 9.22 -16.03 10.45
CA ASP A 79 8.09 -16.15 11.38
C ASP A 79 6.85 -15.38 10.87
N ALA A 80 7.03 -14.19 10.31
CA ALA A 80 5.97 -13.41 9.70
C ALA A 80 5.36 -14.15 8.51
N LEU A 81 6.20 -14.80 7.69
CA LEU A 81 5.76 -15.64 6.58
C LEU A 81 4.92 -16.82 7.07
N ARG A 82 5.38 -17.55 8.10
CA ARG A 82 4.62 -18.67 8.71
C ARG A 82 3.26 -18.23 9.20
N THR A 83 3.21 -17.07 9.85
CA THR A 83 1.96 -16.48 10.35
C THR A 83 1.01 -16.15 9.21
N ALA A 84 1.50 -15.53 8.13
CA ALA A 84 0.70 -15.19 6.95
C ALA A 84 0.16 -16.43 6.24
N PHE A 85 0.95 -17.49 6.09
CA PHE A 85 0.49 -18.76 5.54
C PHE A 85 -0.62 -19.38 6.37
N ASN A 86 -0.45 -19.47 7.69
CA ASN A 86 -1.44 -20.05 8.59
C ASN A 86 -2.77 -19.28 8.55
N ALA A 87 -2.71 -17.95 8.47
CA ALA A 87 -3.90 -17.09 8.38
C ALA A 87 -4.59 -17.21 7.00
N GLY A 88 -3.80 -17.19 5.92
CA GLY A 88 -4.32 -17.17 4.55
C GLY A 88 -5.01 -18.48 4.14
N PHE A 89 -4.53 -19.60 4.63
CA PHE A 89 -5.10 -20.91 4.28
C PHE A 89 -6.11 -21.47 5.28
N GLY A 90 -6.47 -20.68 6.33
CA GLY A 90 -7.44 -21.09 7.35
C GLY A 90 -7.04 -22.42 8.03
N ILE A 91 -5.73 -22.66 8.16
CA ILE A 91 -5.22 -23.93 8.66
C ILE A 91 -5.44 -23.99 10.17
N THR A 92 -6.60 -24.46 10.56
CA THR A 92 -6.94 -24.82 11.96
C THR A 92 -6.51 -26.24 12.31
N THR A 93 -5.67 -26.86 11.48
CA THR A 93 -5.35 -28.27 11.48
C THR A 93 -4.08 -28.59 12.29
N THR A 94 -3.81 -29.91 12.44
CA THR A 94 -2.68 -30.48 13.19
C THR A 94 -1.33 -29.87 12.79
N GLU A 95 -0.36 -29.85 13.70
CA GLU A 95 0.99 -29.31 13.48
C GLU A 95 1.70 -29.99 12.28
N ASP A 96 1.43 -31.25 12.02
CA ASP A 96 2.02 -31.97 10.88
C ASP A 96 1.53 -31.41 9.53
N ARG A 97 0.25 -31.06 9.42
CA ARG A 97 -0.29 -30.41 8.23
C ARG A 97 0.29 -29.01 8.03
N LYS A 98 0.46 -28.25 9.07
CA LYS A 98 1.12 -26.93 9.02
C LYS A 98 2.55 -27.06 8.51
N ARG A 99 3.30 -28.06 9.00
CA ARG A 99 4.66 -28.34 8.51
C ARG A 99 4.70 -28.71 7.04
N MET A 100 3.79 -29.57 6.58
CA MET A 100 3.72 -29.96 5.16
C MET A 100 3.39 -28.79 4.25
N VAL A 101 2.42 -27.95 4.62
CA VAL A 101 2.05 -26.76 3.85
C VAL A 101 3.21 -25.78 3.80
N PHE A 102 3.91 -25.58 4.93
CA PHE A 102 5.05 -24.68 4.98
C PHE A 102 6.24 -25.19 4.15
N ALA A 103 6.53 -26.49 4.18
CA ALA A 103 7.60 -27.09 3.36
C ALA A 103 7.29 -26.90 1.85
N HIS A 104 6.03 -27.04 1.45
CA HIS A 104 5.63 -26.76 0.07
C HIS A 104 5.75 -25.29 -0.30
N ALA A 105 5.45 -24.40 0.64
CA ALA A 105 5.64 -22.96 0.48
C ALA A 105 7.12 -22.59 0.30
N GLU A 106 8.03 -23.19 1.07
CA GLU A 106 9.47 -22.99 0.91
C GLU A 106 9.96 -23.45 -0.47
N GLN A 107 9.41 -24.54 -1.00
CA GLN A 107 9.70 -24.96 -2.36
C GLN A 107 9.23 -23.93 -3.39
N LEU A 108 7.99 -23.44 -3.30
CA LEU A 108 7.46 -22.42 -4.20
C LEU A 108 8.27 -21.10 -4.12
N LEU A 109 8.75 -20.73 -2.93
CA LEU A 109 9.66 -19.58 -2.77
C LEU A 109 11.00 -19.82 -3.48
N ALA A 110 11.60 -20.98 -3.30
CA ALA A 110 12.87 -21.33 -3.96
C ALA A 110 12.73 -21.38 -5.48
N GLU A 111 11.57 -21.74 -6.00
CA GLU A 111 11.23 -21.76 -7.43
C GLU A 111 10.88 -20.36 -7.97
N GLY A 112 10.70 -19.33 -7.11
CA GLY A 112 10.29 -17.98 -7.50
C GLY A 112 8.80 -17.87 -7.86
N ARG A 113 7.98 -18.79 -7.39
CA ARG A 113 6.55 -18.88 -7.69
C ARG A 113 5.64 -18.18 -6.68
N ILE A 114 6.23 -17.35 -5.83
CA ILE A 114 5.48 -16.50 -4.88
C ILE A 114 5.87 -15.05 -5.12
N ALA A 115 4.86 -14.18 -5.21
CA ALA A 115 5.02 -12.73 -5.06
C ALA A 115 4.60 -12.32 -3.65
N LEU A 116 5.52 -11.71 -2.91
CA LEU A 116 5.29 -11.29 -1.54
C LEU A 116 4.89 -9.83 -1.48
N PHE A 117 3.76 -9.58 -0.83
CA PHE A 117 3.17 -8.26 -0.63
C PHE A 117 3.29 -7.88 0.85
N ILE A 118 4.33 -7.12 1.18
CA ILE A 118 4.71 -6.78 2.56
C ILE A 118 4.14 -5.41 2.89
N ASP A 119 3.09 -5.38 3.72
CA ASP A 119 2.35 -4.17 4.03
C ASP A 119 2.79 -3.56 5.36
N GLY A 120 3.16 -2.29 5.31
CA GLY A 120 3.36 -1.46 6.49
C GLY A 120 4.73 -1.60 7.15
N LEU A 121 5.84 -1.39 6.46
CA LEU A 121 7.18 -1.37 7.06
C LEU A 121 7.26 -0.39 8.26
N ASN A 122 6.48 0.67 8.20
CA ASN A 122 6.32 1.65 9.27
C ASN A 122 5.39 1.23 10.42
N GLU A 123 4.77 0.06 10.33
CA GLU A 123 3.81 -0.43 11.33
C GLU A 123 4.41 -1.48 12.25
N LEU A 124 5.72 -1.74 12.09
CA LEU A 124 6.48 -2.59 12.97
C LEU A 124 6.44 -2.06 14.42
N LYS A 125 5.84 -2.86 15.32
CA LYS A 125 5.70 -2.53 16.75
C LYS A 125 6.76 -3.26 17.58
N VAL A 126 8.01 -3.22 17.14
CA VAL A 126 9.14 -3.88 17.80
C VAL A 126 10.15 -2.84 18.27
N SER A 127 10.84 -3.15 19.37
CA SER A 127 11.83 -2.24 19.98
C SER A 127 13.05 -2.02 19.09
N ARG A 128 13.36 -2.97 18.22
CA ARG A 128 14.50 -2.94 17.30
C ARG A 128 14.09 -3.28 15.88
N PRO A 129 13.44 -2.34 15.17
CA PRO A 129 12.98 -2.57 13.80
C PRO A 129 14.14 -2.87 12.82
N GLU A 130 15.35 -2.38 13.11
CA GLU A 130 16.54 -2.65 12.31
C GLU A 130 16.91 -4.14 12.24
N LEU A 131 16.64 -4.92 13.29
CA LEU A 131 16.87 -6.37 13.30
C LEU A 131 15.90 -7.09 12.38
N PHE A 132 14.64 -6.69 12.41
CA PHE A 132 13.63 -7.24 11.50
C PHE A 132 13.96 -6.89 10.05
N ILE A 133 14.36 -5.65 9.78
CA ILE A 133 14.75 -5.18 8.44
C ILE A 133 15.97 -5.93 7.93
N ALA A 134 16.97 -6.21 8.79
CA ALA A 134 18.09 -7.04 8.43
C ALA A 134 17.67 -8.48 8.10
N SER A 135 16.73 -9.06 8.84
CA SER A 135 16.16 -10.37 8.54
C SER A 135 15.39 -10.37 7.20
N LEU A 136 14.63 -9.29 6.92
CA LEU A 136 13.96 -9.11 5.65
C LEU A 136 14.95 -9.02 4.49
N GLY A 137 16.04 -8.28 4.64
CA GLY A 137 17.13 -8.21 3.65
C GLY A 137 17.75 -9.59 3.37
N SER A 138 18.02 -10.35 4.42
CA SER A 138 18.52 -11.72 4.30
C SER A 138 17.51 -12.65 3.62
N PHE A 139 16.23 -12.50 3.92
CA PHE A 139 15.15 -13.25 3.31
C PHE A 139 15.02 -12.96 1.80
N ILE A 140 15.10 -11.68 1.42
CA ILE A 140 15.07 -11.24 0.02
C ILE A 140 16.28 -11.80 -0.76
N ALA A 141 17.45 -11.83 -0.12
CA ALA A 141 18.65 -12.40 -0.73
C ALA A 141 18.56 -13.93 -0.87
N LYS A 142 17.94 -14.62 0.10
CA LYS A 142 17.72 -16.08 0.07
C LYS A 142 16.78 -16.50 -1.06
N TYR A 143 15.73 -15.69 -1.33
CA TYR A 143 14.70 -15.99 -2.33
C TYR A 143 14.79 -15.01 -3.51
N ASP A 144 15.93 -15.01 -4.17
CA ASP A 144 16.32 -14.07 -5.23
C ASP A 144 15.46 -14.16 -6.51
N LYS A 145 14.70 -15.24 -6.68
CA LYS A 145 13.75 -15.44 -7.80
C LYS A 145 12.35 -14.89 -7.51
N CYS A 146 12.03 -14.61 -6.24
CA CYS A 146 10.72 -14.08 -5.86
C CYS A 146 10.59 -12.58 -6.15
N ARG A 147 9.35 -12.14 -6.33
CA ARG A 147 9.01 -10.71 -6.40
C ARG A 147 8.54 -10.21 -5.04
N PHE A 148 8.92 -8.96 -4.72
CA PHE A 148 8.60 -8.33 -3.45
C PHE A 148 7.99 -6.95 -3.69
N HIS A 149 6.79 -6.72 -3.19
CA HIS A 149 6.15 -5.41 -3.17
C HIS A 149 6.00 -4.96 -1.73
N ILE A 150 6.73 -3.92 -1.34
CA ILE A 150 6.87 -3.51 0.06
C ILE A 150 6.34 -2.10 0.22
N THR A 151 5.44 -1.87 1.17
CA THR A 151 4.92 -0.53 1.48
C THR A 151 5.57 0.07 2.72
N GLY A 152 5.79 1.39 2.70
CA GLY A 152 6.35 2.11 3.83
C GLY A 152 6.12 3.62 3.76
N ARG A 153 6.55 4.34 4.80
CA ARG A 153 6.59 5.80 4.79
C ARG A 153 7.94 6.30 4.32
N ILE A 154 7.95 7.45 3.65
CA ILE A 154 9.15 8.06 3.07
C ILE A 154 10.24 8.26 4.14
N HIS A 155 9.88 8.83 5.29
CA HIS A 155 10.85 9.15 6.34
C HIS A 155 11.43 7.91 7.04
N GLU A 156 10.64 6.87 7.22
CA GLU A 156 11.08 5.64 7.87
C GLU A 156 11.90 4.76 6.93
N PHE A 157 11.65 4.87 5.63
CA PHE A 157 12.47 4.22 4.62
C PHE A 157 13.92 4.73 4.62
N ALA A 158 14.16 5.99 4.98
CA ALA A 158 15.53 6.54 5.06
C ALA A 158 16.43 5.71 6.00
N ALA A 159 15.87 5.19 7.09
CA ALA A 159 16.59 4.31 8.02
C ALA A 159 16.86 2.89 7.44
N CYS A 160 16.05 2.45 6.48
CA CYS A 160 16.15 1.14 5.85
C CYS A 160 16.87 1.17 4.50
N ARG A 161 17.08 2.37 3.95
CA ARG A 161 17.63 2.61 2.60
C ARG A 161 18.89 1.80 2.34
N GLU A 162 19.79 1.75 3.31
CA GLU A 162 21.08 1.05 3.18
C GLU A 162 20.90 -0.48 3.03
N ALA A 163 19.89 -1.06 3.71
CA ALA A 163 19.60 -2.48 3.59
C ALA A 163 19.10 -2.85 2.19
N PHE A 164 18.34 -1.96 1.54
CA PHE A 164 17.79 -2.19 0.19
C PHE A 164 18.71 -1.70 -0.93
N ARG A 165 19.61 -0.74 -0.65
CA ARG A 165 20.53 -0.16 -1.66
C ARG A 165 21.47 -1.19 -2.33
N ARG A 166 21.75 -2.29 -1.63
CA ARG A 166 22.64 -3.35 -2.11
C ARG A 166 21.93 -4.42 -2.93
N ILE A 167 20.61 -4.32 -3.07
CA ILE A 167 19.81 -5.34 -3.74
C ILE A 167 19.54 -4.89 -5.17
N GLU A 168 20.03 -5.65 -6.13
CA GLU A 168 19.77 -5.40 -7.56
C GLU A 168 18.29 -5.59 -7.90
N GLY A 169 17.77 -4.80 -8.84
CA GLY A 169 16.38 -4.86 -9.29
C GLY A 169 15.38 -4.30 -8.28
N CYS A 170 15.79 -3.26 -7.54
CA CYS A 170 14.93 -2.54 -6.60
C CYS A 170 14.48 -1.21 -7.19
N GLY A 171 13.19 -1.10 -7.52
CA GLY A 171 12.52 0.15 -7.90
C GLY A 171 11.91 0.84 -6.68
N VAL A 172 12.01 2.17 -6.63
CA VAL A 172 11.39 3.00 -5.59
C VAL A 172 10.29 3.84 -6.21
N TYR A 173 9.08 3.68 -5.73
CA TYR A 173 7.87 4.33 -6.24
C TYR A 173 7.25 5.21 -5.16
N HIS A 174 6.98 6.45 -5.50
CA HIS A 174 6.30 7.38 -4.60
C HIS A 174 4.85 7.53 -5.01
N LEU A 175 3.93 7.32 -4.06
CA LEU A 175 2.52 7.62 -4.30
C LEU A 175 2.33 9.14 -4.34
N CYS A 176 1.95 9.62 -5.52
CA CYS A 176 1.64 11.02 -5.73
C CYS A 176 0.32 11.40 -5.06
N GLU A 177 0.18 12.67 -4.75
CA GLU A 177 -1.09 13.24 -4.34
C GLU A 177 -2.08 13.23 -5.50
N ILE A 178 -3.36 13.13 -5.17
CA ILE A 178 -4.44 13.18 -6.16
C ILE A 178 -4.67 14.65 -6.54
N SER A 179 -4.64 14.96 -7.82
CA SER A 179 -4.95 16.30 -8.30
C SER A 179 -6.46 16.59 -8.21
N LEU A 180 -6.81 17.88 -8.15
CA LEU A 180 -8.22 18.30 -8.16
C LEU A 180 -8.95 17.75 -9.39
N ASP A 181 -8.33 17.75 -10.56
CA ASP A 181 -8.93 17.22 -11.78
C ASP A 181 -9.23 15.71 -11.69
N GLN A 182 -8.35 14.94 -11.10
CA GLN A 182 -8.58 13.50 -10.83
C GLN A 182 -9.73 13.29 -9.84
N ILE A 183 -9.84 14.14 -8.81
CA ILE A 183 -10.97 14.13 -7.87
C ILE A 183 -12.29 14.41 -8.61
N LEU A 184 -12.34 15.45 -9.44
CA LEU A 184 -13.53 15.80 -10.19
C LEU A 184 -13.93 14.70 -11.17
N LEU A 185 -12.95 14.08 -11.84
CA LEU A 185 -13.19 12.93 -12.71
C LEU A 185 -13.81 11.75 -11.94
N TYR A 186 -13.30 11.45 -10.76
CA TYR A 186 -13.85 10.39 -9.91
C TYR A 186 -15.30 10.69 -9.48
N LEU A 187 -15.61 11.93 -9.12
CA LEU A 187 -16.97 12.33 -8.77
C LEU A 187 -17.95 12.17 -9.96
N ARG A 188 -17.50 12.45 -11.19
CA ARG A 188 -18.24 12.14 -12.42
C ARG A 188 -18.53 10.64 -12.56
N GLN A 189 -17.53 9.82 -12.34
CA GLN A 189 -17.68 8.36 -12.40
C GLN A 189 -18.66 7.81 -11.34
N LEU A 190 -18.78 8.49 -10.20
CA LEU A 190 -19.80 8.20 -9.18
C LEU A 190 -21.20 8.69 -9.56
N GLY A 191 -21.37 9.35 -10.70
CA GLY A 191 -22.67 9.82 -11.21
C GLY A 191 -23.13 11.14 -10.60
N LEU A 192 -22.24 11.96 -10.04
CA LEU A 192 -22.62 13.31 -9.61
C LEU A 192 -22.92 14.19 -10.85
N PRO A 193 -24.00 15.01 -10.81
CA PRO A 193 -24.29 15.97 -11.87
C PRO A 193 -23.18 17.01 -12.04
N GLU A 194 -22.91 17.46 -13.27
CA GLU A 194 -21.85 18.44 -13.56
C GLU A 194 -22.02 19.73 -12.76
N GLU A 195 -23.23 20.22 -12.59
CA GLU A 195 -23.53 21.42 -11.80
C GLU A 195 -23.03 21.27 -10.33
N ARG A 196 -23.14 20.08 -9.76
CA ARG A 196 -22.65 19.78 -8.41
C ARG A 196 -21.13 19.66 -8.36
N ILE A 197 -20.55 19.16 -9.42
CA ILE A 197 -19.09 19.05 -9.55
C ILE A 197 -18.46 20.43 -9.65
N ASP A 198 -19.06 21.34 -10.45
CA ASP A 198 -18.61 22.71 -10.58
C ASP A 198 -18.77 23.49 -9.26
N GLU A 199 -19.88 23.30 -8.56
CA GLU A 199 -20.09 23.86 -7.23
C GLU A 199 -19.04 23.37 -6.24
N PHE A 200 -18.75 22.07 -6.22
CA PHE A 200 -17.72 21.47 -5.39
C PHE A 200 -16.34 22.04 -5.69
N ARG A 201 -15.98 22.15 -6.97
CA ARG A 201 -14.72 22.78 -7.41
C ARG A 201 -14.58 24.20 -6.88
N LEU A 202 -15.63 25.02 -7.04
CA LEU A 202 -15.60 26.39 -6.57
C LEU A 202 -15.48 26.49 -5.03
N GLN A 203 -16.12 25.59 -4.30
CA GLN A 203 -16.01 25.55 -2.83
C GLN A 203 -14.60 25.19 -2.40
N ILE A 204 -13.94 24.19 -3.01
CA ILE A 204 -12.56 23.81 -2.73
C ILE A 204 -11.61 25.01 -2.95
N LEU A 205 -11.69 25.63 -4.13
CA LEU A 205 -10.84 26.77 -4.50
C LEU A 205 -11.03 27.95 -3.53
N ARG A 206 -12.28 28.25 -3.16
CA ARG A 206 -12.57 29.31 -2.19
C ARG A 206 -12.08 29.01 -0.78
N ALA A 207 -12.12 27.76 -0.38
CA ALA A 207 -11.66 27.32 0.92
C ALA A 207 -10.14 27.15 0.98
N GLY A 208 -9.44 27.07 -0.16
CA GLY A 208 -7.98 26.85 -0.23
C GLY A 208 -7.55 25.50 0.35
N ILE A 209 -8.35 24.45 0.14
CA ILE A 209 -8.12 23.11 0.73
C ILE A 209 -7.67 22.06 -0.28
N GLU A 210 -7.16 22.46 -1.45
CA GLU A 210 -6.70 21.55 -2.49
C GLU A 210 -5.63 20.59 -1.96
N GLU A 211 -4.63 21.10 -1.25
CA GLU A 211 -3.56 20.28 -0.65
C GLU A 211 -4.11 19.29 0.38
N LEU A 212 -5.13 19.69 1.14
CA LEU A 212 -5.78 18.81 2.10
C LEU A 212 -6.43 17.61 1.40
N LEU A 213 -6.99 17.84 0.21
CA LEU A 213 -7.64 16.81 -0.59
C LEU A 213 -6.68 15.90 -1.34
N GLY A 214 -5.41 16.27 -1.45
CA GLY A 214 -4.39 15.52 -2.17
C GLY A 214 -4.22 14.06 -1.70
N THR A 215 -4.64 13.72 -0.48
CA THR A 215 -4.61 12.33 -0.03
C THR A 215 -5.97 11.64 -0.21
N PRO A 216 -6.00 10.40 -0.73
CA PRO A 216 -7.23 9.62 -0.91
C PRO A 216 -8.12 9.57 0.34
N LEU A 217 -7.51 9.41 1.51
CA LEU A 217 -8.25 9.34 2.78
C LEU A 217 -9.00 10.65 3.08
N ASN A 218 -8.34 11.79 2.94
CA ASN A 218 -8.96 13.07 3.21
C ASN A 218 -10.07 13.37 2.20
N PHE A 219 -9.84 13.06 0.93
CA PHE A 219 -10.86 13.17 -0.11
C PHE A 219 -12.09 12.30 0.22
N MET A 220 -11.89 11.03 0.61
CA MET A 220 -12.99 10.13 0.98
C MET A 220 -13.79 10.66 2.18
N MET A 221 -13.12 11.24 3.18
CA MET A 221 -13.81 11.86 4.33
C MET A 221 -14.67 13.06 3.89
N ILE A 222 -14.14 13.94 3.05
CA ILE A 222 -14.90 15.09 2.53
C ILE A 222 -16.05 14.63 1.64
N ALA A 223 -15.82 13.68 0.75
CA ALA A 223 -16.88 13.12 -0.10
C ALA A 223 -18.00 12.51 0.73
N ALA A 224 -17.68 11.75 1.79
CA ALA A 224 -18.68 11.19 2.68
C ALA A 224 -19.46 12.25 3.46
N LEU A 225 -18.82 13.32 3.92
CA LEU A 225 -19.48 14.45 4.57
C LEU A 225 -20.44 15.19 3.61
N LEU A 226 -20.00 15.38 2.35
CA LEU A 226 -20.82 16.00 1.31
C LEU A 226 -22.07 15.17 0.97
N LEU A 227 -21.87 13.88 0.72
CA LEU A 227 -22.96 12.97 0.36
C LEU A 227 -23.93 12.73 1.53
N GLY A 228 -23.46 12.87 2.76
CA GLY A 228 -24.29 12.79 3.97
C GLY A 228 -25.03 14.10 4.32
N SER A 229 -24.71 15.20 3.65
CA SER A 229 -25.33 16.51 3.88
C SER A 229 -26.41 16.80 2.85
N THR A 230 -27.57 17.28 3.28
CA THR A 230 -28.65 17.75 2.40
C THR A 230 -28.27 19.02 1.63
N GLU A 231 -27.34 19.80 2.15
CA GLU A 231 -26.93 21.09 1.55
C GLU A 231 -25.73 20.95 0.61
N TYR A 232 -25.06 19.79 0.55
CA TYR A 232 -23.85 19.55 -0.27
C TYR A 232 -22.76 20.64 -0.08
N LYS A 233 -22.63 21.18 1.12
CA LYS A 233 -21.59 22.16 1.45
C LYS A 233 -20.36 21.50 1.99
N ILE A 234 -19.18 21.94 1.50
CA ILE A 234 -17.90 21.54 2.09
C ILE A 234 -17.84 22.14 3.50
N PRO A 235 -17.57 21.31 4.50
CA PRO A 235 -17.38 21.82 5.85
C PRO A 235 -16.20 22.80 5.91
N ALA A 236 -16.30 23.83 6.73
CA ALA A 236 -15.21 24.76 6.98
C ALA A 236 -14.13 24.02 7.79
N VAL A 237 -13.12 23.49 7.11
CA VAL A 237 -11.97 22.77 7.69
C VAL A 237 -10.69 23.41 7.18
N GLY A 238 -9.78 23.74 8.09
CA GLY A 238 -8.48 24.30 7.76
C GLY A 238 -7.34 23.28 7.80
N ASN A 239 -7.59 22.10 8.39
CA ASN A 239 -6.56 21.07 8.57
C ASN A 239 -7.17 19.67 8.69
N ARG A 240 -6.28 18.66 8.61
CA ARG A 240 -6.67 17.23 8.68
C ARG A 240 -7.30 16.84 10.03
N GLY A 241 -6.90 17.46 11.13
CA GLY A 241 -7.44 17.15 12.46
C GLY A 241 -8.91 17.53 12.55
N GLU A 242 -9.26 18.75 12.11
CA GLU A 242 -10.63 19.24 12.04
C GLU A 242 -11.50 18.37 11.11
N LEU A 243 -10.96 17.98 9.96
CA LEU A 243 -11.65 17.10 9.03
C LEU A 243 -11.97 15.74 9.67
N LEU A 244 -11.02 15.13 10.35
CA LEU A 244 -11.19 13.86 11.03
C LEU A 244 -12.23 13.96 12.14
N GLU A 245 -12.19 15.03 12.94
CA GLU A 245 -13.15 15.27 14.02
C GLU A 245 -14.58 15.41 13.47
N MET A 246 -14.78 16.18 12.41
CA MET A 246 -16.07 16.35 11.76
C MET A 246 -16.60 15.03 11.18
N PHE A 247 -15.72 14.28 10.51
CA PHE A 247 -16.08 12.97 9.96
C PHE A 247 -16.51 12.00 11.06
N MET A 248 -15.77 11.94 12.15
CA MET A 248 -16.10 11.09 13.31
C MET A 248 -17.45 11.49 13.93
N ARG A 249 -17.71 12.77 14.14
CA ARG A 249 -18.98 13.26 14.67
C ARG A 249 -20.16 12.90 13.74
N SER A 250 -20.01 13.07 12.44
CA SER A 250 -21.04 12.71 11.46
C SER A 250 -21.31 11.19 11.47
N SER A 251 -20.26 10.37 11.47
CA SER A 251 -20.37 8.92 11.46
C SER A 251 -21.03 8.36 12.74
N LEU A 252 -20.82 8.99 13.89
CA LEU A 252 -21.45 8.60 15.15
C LEU A 252 -22.93 9.00 15.21
N SER A 253 -23.31 10.14 14.62
CA SER A 253 -24.70 10.60 14.59
C SER A 253 -25.62 9.73 13.73
N VAL A 254 -25.08 9.06 12.72
CA VAL A 254 -25.85 8.13 11.85
C VAL A 254 -26.18 6.81 12.56
N ARG A 255 -25.37 6.38 13.54
CA ARG A 255 -25.60 5.13 14.28
C ARG A 255 -26.65 5.25 15.42
N SER A 256 -27.09 6.46 15.71
CA SER A 256 -28.06 6.73 16.78
C SER A 256 -29.51 6.92 16.27
N ARG A 257 -29.78 6.62 15.02
CA ARG A 257 -31.10 6.54 14.39
C ARG A 257 -31.34 5.14 13.88
#